data_44f06ea2e501fa9ce76cb9aac9be004c
#
_entry.id   44f06ea2e501fa9ce76cb9aac9be004c
#
_cell.length_a   1.000
_cell.length_b   1.000
_cell.length_c   1.000
_cell.angle_alpha   90.00
_cell.angle_beta   90.00
_cell.angle_gamma   90.00
#
_symmetry.space_group_name_H-M   'P 1'
#
loop_
_entity.id
_entity.type
_entity.pdbx_description
1 polymer ?
#
loop_
_entity_poly.entity_id
_entity_poly.type
_entity_poly.pdbx_seq_one_letter_code
_entity_poly.pdbx_strand_id
1 'polypeptide(L)'
;QKGFIWIGTPTGLIRFDGTELKKYTAQPDNENSLPNDSILQIIEDNQQTTWILTTTGIARYSLIHDNFFIPKLNNQPIIAKSICKIADGLLFGGINKIYKYSYATNTISLIREFKTDEPFIIRSIQMWKPDTILCLSWQQGILQMNLKNFEITPFPFQYGNDNVGIIIDSQQRIWLSTYNNGVKCFSAQGKLIASYTTQNSRLSSDIVLCMTEFKQKIWMGTDGGGINILDPTTGNITVLEHISGDNHSLPTNTILCLHSDSAGNIWAGSKREGVINIREVSMRTYTNVVLGHNKGLSQSTVLQLYQEPASEELWIATDGGGINKFIPS
;
A
#
# COMPACT_ATOMS: atom_id res chain seq x y z
N GLN A 1 -8.81 10.00 7.72
CA GLN A 1 -9.40 11.30 8.12
C GLN A 1 -9.67 12.15 6.89
N LYS A 2 -10.97 12.44 6.63
CA LYS A 2 -11.49 13.48 5.71
C LYS A 2 -10.61 13.83 4.49
N GLY A 3 -10.30 12.83 3.64
CA GLY A 3 -9.71 13.10 2.34
C GLY A 3 -8.22 13.43 2.29
N PHE A 4 -7.48 13.34 3.38
CA PHE A 4 -6.02 13.50 3.35
C PHE A 4 -5.31 12.25 2.86
N ILE A 5 -4.31 12.44 2.01
CA ILE A 5 -3.33 11.39 1.66
C ILE A 5 -2.08 11.62 2.49
N TRP A 6 -1.68 10.60 3.24
CA TRP A 6 -0.46 10.61 4.02
C TRP A 6 0.65 9.86 3.29
N ILE A 7 1.80 10.48 3.17
CA ILE A 7 2.96 9.95 2.45
C ILE A 7 4.14 9.88 3.41
N GLY A 8 4.55 8.66 3.75
CA GLY A 8 5.73 8.40 4.56
C GLY A 8 6.99 8.38 3.69
N THR A 9 8.01 9.09 4.12
CA THR A 9 9.31 9.14 3.43
C THR A 9 10.45 8.87 4.41
N PRO A 10 11.69 8.61 3.95
CA PRO A 10 12.86 8.55 4.83
C PRO A 10 13.21 9.89 5.51
N THR A 11 12.66 11.01 5.02
CA THR A 11 13.01 12.38 5.44
C THR A 11 11.84 13.18 5.99
N GLY A 12 10.79 12.50 6.42
CA GLY A 12 9.59 13.11 7.02
C GLY A 12 8.28 12.52 6.55
N LEU A 13 7.21 13.02 7.14
CA LEU A 13 5.83 12.70 6.81
C LEU A 13 5.24 13.87 6.01
N ILE A 14 4.51 13.56 4.96
CA ILE A 14 3.82 14.54 4.13
C ILE A 14 2.32 14.28 4.20
N ARG A 15 1.54 15.34 4.41
CA ARG A 15 0.09 15.34 4.28
C ARG A 15 -0.30 16.10 3.01
N PHE A 16 -1.08 15.46 2.16
CA PHE A 16 -1.66 16.07 0.96
C PHE A 16 -3.18 16.15 1.13
N ASP A 17 -3.76 17.32 0.90
CA ASP A 17 -5.20 17.57 1.05
C ASP A 17 -5.96 17.65 -0.28
N GLY A 18 -5.28 17.38 -1.39
CA GLY A 18 -5.79 17.52 -2.74
C GLY A 18 -5.26 18.76 -3.47
N THR A 19 -4.72 19.73 -2.75
CA THR A 19 -4.16 20.99 -3.28
C THR A 19 -2.76 21.29 -2.75
N GLU A 20 -2.54 21.13 -1.45
CA GLU A 20 -1.29 21.50 -0.80
C GLU A 20 -0.59 20.30 -0.15
N LEU A 21 0.74 20.37 -0.14
CA LEU A 21 1.61 19.42 0.56
C LEU A 21 2.16 20.06 1.82
N LYS A 22 1.82 19.51 3.00
CA LYS A 22 2.41 19.91 4.27
C LYS A 22 3.39 18.84 4.76
N LYS A 23 4.64 19.24 5.01
CA LYS A 23 5.70 18.36 5.51
C LYS A 23 5.83 18.51 7.03
N TYR A 24 6.00 17.38 7.72
CA TYR A 24 6.30 17.26 9.14
C TYR A 24 7.62 16.52 9.31
N THR A 25 8.45 17.03 10.22
CA THR A 25 9.76 16.44 10.56
C THR A 25 9.91 16.31 12.08
N ALA A 26 10.84 15.48 12.50
CA ALA A 26 11.26 15.40 13.89
C ALA A 26 11.96 16.69 14.30
N GLN A 27 11.64 17.19 15.49
CA GLN A 27 12.22 18.37 16.09
C GLN A 27 12.71 18.01 17.50
N PRO A 28 14.02 17.99 17.78
CA PRO A 28 14.55 17.47 19.05
C PRO A 28 13.98 18.15 20.30
N ASP A 29 13.69 19.44 20.21
CA ASP A 29 13.21 20.26 21.34
C ASP A 29 11.68 20.38 21.40
N ASN A 30 10.96 19.62 20.56
CA ASN A 30 9.51 19.68 20.48
C ASN A 30 8.89 18.29 20.71
N GLU A 31 8.40 18.04 21.91
CA GLU A 31 7.74 16.78 22.29
C GLU A 31 6.47 16.46 21.46
N ASN A 32 5.91 17.46 20.77
CA ASN A 32 4.75 17.31 19.91
C ASN A 32 5.11 17.16 18.42
N SER A 33 6.37 16.87 18.11
CA SER A 33 6.84 16.54 16.76
C SER A 33 6.92 15.03 16.54
N LEU A 34 7.29 14.61 15.34
CA LEU A 34 7.56 13.20 15.03
C LEU A 34 8.75 12.67 15.85
N PRO A 35 8.73 11.39 16.27
CA PRO A 35 9.88 10.78 16.95
C PRO A 35 11.12 10.65 16.05
N ASN A 36 10.91 10.52 14.75
CA ASN A 36 11.96 10.39 13.73
C ASN A 36 11.41 10.70 12.34
N ASP A 37 12.26 11.13 11.42
CA ASP A 37 11.88 11.45 10.04
C ASP A 37 11.63 10.21 9.19
N SER A 38 12.26 9.08 9.50
CA SER A 38 12.10 7.85 8.73
C SER A 38 10.80 7.15 9.08
N ILE A 39 9.81 7.28 8.20
CA ILE A 39 8.47 6.71 8.37
C ILE A 39 8.47 5.27 7.87
N LEU A 40 7.99 4.35 8.70
CA LEU A 40 7.89 2.92 8.38
C LEU A 40 6.49 2.51 7.94
N GLN A 41 5.46 3.00 8.64
CA GLN A 41 4.08 2.65 8.37
C GLN A 41 3.14 3.76 8.84
N ILE A 42 2.03 3.92 8.15
CA ILE A 42 0.94 4.82 8.53
C ILE A 42 -0.36 4.01 8.51
N ILE A 43 -1.18 4.18 9.53
CA ILE A 43 -2.47 3.51 9.63
C ILE A 43 -3.50 4.44 10.24
N GLU A 44 -4.75 4.37 9.78
CA GLU A 44 -5.88 4.96 10.46
C GLU A 44 -6.58 3.88 11.28
N ASP A 45 -6.80 4.14 12.56
CA ASP A 45 -7.47 3.20 13.45
C ASP A 45 -9.01 3.22 13.33
N ASN A 46 -9.70 2.38 14.10
CA ASN A 46 -11.17 2.30 14.08
C ASN A 46 -11.86 3.55 14.68
N GLN A 47 -11.11 4.43 15.35
CA GLN A 47 -11.56 5.71 15.87
C GLN A 47 -11.19 6.88 14.94
N GLN A 48 -10.77 6.57 13.69
CA GLN A 48 -10.33 7.55 12.69
C GLN A 48 -9.11 8.37 13.14
N THR A 49 -8.27 7.82 14.00
CA THR A 49 -7.01 8.43 14.42
C THR A 49 -5.87 7.91 13.54
N THR A 50 -5.05 8.84 13.04
CA THR A 50 -3.88 8.49 12.25
C THR A 50 -2.70 8.19 13.17
N TRP A 51 -2.12 7.01 12.99
CA TRP A 51 -0.94 6.53 13.69
C TRP A 51 0.23 6.42 12.73
N ILE A 52 1.37 6.89 13.17
CA ILE A 52 2.61 6.94 12.41
C ILE A 52 3.67 6.12 13.14
N LEU A 53 4.21 5.13 12.45
CA LEU A 53 5.31 4.32 12.93
C LEU A 53 6.60 4.84 12.30
N THR A 54 7.57 5.19 13.16
CA THR A 54 8.89 5.64 12.74
C THR A 54 9.97 4.65 13.19
N THR A 55 11.21 4.85 12.78
CA THR A 55 12.32 3.97 13.18
C THR A 55 12.59 3.98 14.67
N THR A 56 12.29 5.06 15.40
CA THR A 56 12.61 5.23 16.82
C THR A 56 11.40 5.37 17.73
N GLY A 57 10.18 5.39 17.19
CA GLY A 57 8.98 5.52 18.02
C GLY A 57 7.68 5.53 17.24
N ILE A 58 6.59 5.61 17.98
CA ILE A 58 5.23 5.67 17.47
C ILE A 58 4.68 7.06 17.77
N ALA A 59 3.95 7.64 16.82
CA ALA A 59 3.24 8.89 17.00
C ALA A 59 1.75 8.76 16.66
N ARG A 60 0.90 9.48 17.35
CA ARG A 60 -0.52 9.66 17.05
C ARG A 60 -0.75 11.09 16.61
N TYR A 61 -1.30 11.30 15.44
CA TYR A 61 -1.59 12.63 14.92
C TYR A 61 -2.85 13.22 15.54
N SER A 62 -2.79 14.49 15.91
CA SER A 62 -3.92 15.30 16.38
C SER A 62 -4.35 16.28 15.30
N LEU A 63 -5.53 16.07 14.71
CA LEU A 63 -6.07 16.98 13.70
C LEU A 63 -6.40 18.37 14.28
N ILE A 64 -6.83 18.43 15.55
CA ILE A 64 -7.23 19.68 16.21
C ILE A 64 -6.03 20.61 16.43
N HIS A 65 -4.90 20.03 16.85
CA HIS A 65 -3.69 20.78 17.17
C HIS A 65 -2.65 20.75 16.04
N ASP A 66 -2.92 19.97 14.98
CA ASP A 66 -2.01 19.74 13.86
C ASP A 66 -0.58 19.36 14.29
N ASN A 67 -0.50 18.50 15.30
CA ASN A 67 0.73 18.02 15.92
C ASN A 67 0.67 16.54 16.27
N PHE A 68 1.70 16.02 16.96
CA PHE A 68 1.82 14.62 17.29
C PHE A 68 1.90 14.39 18.79
N PHE A 69 1.26 13.33 19.24
CA PHE A 69 1.42 12.79 20.59
C PHE A 69 2.23 11.49 20.51
N ILE A 70 3.29 11.38 21.34
CA ILE A 70 4.17 10.21 21.38
C ILE A 70 3.80 9.35 22.59
N PRO A 71 3.14 8.20 22.40
CA PRO A 71 2.84 7.29 23.49
C PRO A 71 4.12 6.70 24.08
N LYS A 72 4.18 6.68 25.41
CA LYS A 72 5.32 6.13 26.16
C LYS A 72 4.85 5.00 27.08
N LEU A 73 5.69 3.98 27.26
CA LEU A 73 5.52 2.95 28.27
C LEU A 73 6.64 3.09 29.30
N ASN A 74 6.31 3.31 30.58
CA ASN A 74 7.29 3.58 31.64
C ASN A 74 8.25 4.73 31.28
N ASN A 75 7.72 5.83 30.72
CA ASN A 75 8.45 7.02 30.26
C ASN A 75 9.45 6.75 29.11
N GLN A 76 9.41 5.56 28.48
CA GLN A 76 10.25 5.24 27.32
C GLN A 76 9.42 5.18 26.04
N PRO A 77 9.93 5.68 24.89
CA PRO A 77 9.27 5.53 23.61
C PRO A 77 9.16 4.06 23.23
N ILE A 78 8.06 3.70 22.55
CA ILE A 78 7.83 2.34 22.09
C ILE A 78 8.38 2.21 20.69
N ILE A 79 9.36 1.34 20.52
CA ILE A 79 9.96 1.04 19.20
C ILE A 79 9.24 -0.17 18.61
N ALA A 80 8.59 0.02 17.50
CA ALA A 80 7.91 -1.03 16.75
C ALA A 80 8.32 -1.01 15.26
N LYS A 81 8.05 -2.10 14.56
CA LYS A 81 8.34 -2.28 13.13
C LYS A 81 7.09 -2.57 12.32
N SER A 82 6.00 -2.87 13.00
CA SER A 82 4.70 -3.13 12.37
C SER A 82 3.55 -2.75 13.28
N ILE A 83 2.40 -2.43 12.68
CA ILE A 83 1.17 -2.04 13.36
C ILE A 83 -0.02 -2.71 12.69
N CYS A 84 -0.99 -3.19 13.48
CA CYS A 84 -2.20 -3.82 13.00
C CYS A 84 -3.42 -3.37 13.81
N LYS A 85 -4.56 -3.17 13.15
CA LYS A 85 -5.84 -2.91 13.81
C LYS A 85 -6.44 -4.20 14.37
N ILE A 86 -6.96 -4.09 15.59
CA ILE A 86 -7.82 -5.10 16.22
C ILE A 86 -9.14 -4.44 16.66
N ALA A 87 -10.12 -5.23 17.06
CA ALA A 87 -11.45 -4.71 17.38
C ALA A 87 -11.44 -3.65 18.49
N ASP A 88 -10.61 -3.84 19.51
CA ASP A 88 -10.55 -3.01 20.72
C ASP A 88 -9.28 -2.15 20.84
N GLY A 89 -8.51 -2.01 19.75
CA GLY A 89 -7.26 -1.25 19.80
C GLY A 89 -6.34 -1.47 18.61
N LEU A 90 -5.05 -1.37 18.90
CA LEU A 90 -3.95 -1.60 17.97
C LEU A 90 -2.92 -2.56 18.58
N LEU A 91 -2.28 -3.34 17.73
CA LEU A 91 -1.10 -4.12 18.07
C LEU A 91 0.14 -3.54 17.40
N PHE A 92 1.24 -3.52 18.11
CA PHE A 92 2.53 -3.07 17.62
C PHE A 92 3.56 -4.19 17.77
N GLY A 93 4.14 -4.62 16.66
CA GLY A 93 5.22 -5.61 16.63
C GLY A 93 6.57 -4.91 16.66
N GLY A 94 7.34 -5.18 17.70
CA GLY A 94 8.69 -4.64 17.91
C GLY A 94 9.77 -5.68 17.75
N ILE A 95 10.93 -5.41 18.37
CA ILE A 95 12.02 -6.36 18.52
C ILE A 95 11.76 -7.14 19.81
N ASN A 96 11.56 -8.44 19.71
CA ASN A 96 11.24 -9.35 20.80
C ASN A 96 9.99 -8.98 21.61
N LYS A 97 9.13 -8.08 21.13
CA LYS A 97 8.01 -7.56 21.91
C LYS A 97 6.78 -7.31 21.04
N ILE A 98 5.62 -7.56 21.64
CA ILE A 98 4.33 -7.12 21.11
C ILE A 98 3.66 -6.24 22.15
N TYR A 99 3.22 -5.08 21.72
CA TYR A 99 2.48 -4.12 22.52
C TYR A 99 1.05 -4.02 22.04
N LYS A 100 0.13 -3.67 22.95
CA LYS A 100 -1.27 -3.39 22.66
C LYS A 100 -1.63 -1.99 23.14
N TYR A 101 -2.19 -1.18 22.26
CA TYR A 101 -2.93 0.02 22.62
C TYR A 101 -4.40 -0.33 22.76
N SER A 102 -5.03 0.04 23.86
CA SER A 102 -6.44 -0.18 24.15
C SER A 102 -7.23 1.10 23.98
N TYR A 103 -8.31 1.06 23.20
CA TYR A 103 -9.23 2.19 23.06
C TYR A 103 -9.94 2.53 24.36
N ALA A 104 -10.28 1.52 25.17
CA ALA A 104 -11.01 1.70 26.43
C ALA A 104 -10.23 2.49 27.47
N THR A 105 -8.92 2.24 27.58
CA THR A 105 -8.07 2.87 28.60
C THR A 105 -7.18 3.97 28.05
N ASN A 106 -7.10 4.11 26.73
CA ASN A 106 -6.19 5.05 26.04
C ASN A 106 -4.72 4.87 26.46
N THR A 107 -4.31 3.62 26.73
CA THR A 107 -2.97 3.27 27.19
C THR A 107 -2.34 2.20 26.34
N ILE A 108 -1.00 2.14 26.36
CA ILE A 108 -0.23 1.05 25.76
C ILE A 108 0.33 0.14 26.85
N SER A 109 0.25 -1.16 26.62
CA SER A 109 0.83 -2.20 27.47
C SER A 109 1.67 -3.19 26.68
N LEU A 110 2.69 -3.77 27.33
CA LEU A 110 3.43 -4.91 26.81
C LEU A 110 2.57 -6.17 27.03
N ILE A 111 2.21 -6.88 25.95
CA ILE A 111 1.40 -8.09 26.04
C ILE A 111 2.22 -9.37 25.86
N ARG A 112 3.34 -9.28 25.15
CA ARG A 112 4.23 -10.42 24.96
C ARG A 112 5.69 -9.97 24.84
N GLU A 113 6.59 -10.69 25.51
CA GLU A 113 8.04 -10.60 25.36
C GLU A 113 8.60 -11.98 25.01
N PHE A 114 9.45 -11.99 23.98
CA PHE A 114 10.14 -13.21 23.52
C PHE A 114 11.53 -13.25 24.15
N LYS A 115 11.82 -14.30 24.86
CA LYS A 115 13.17 -14.57 25.38
C LYS A 115 13.88 -15.44 24.34
N THR A 116 14.71 -14.82 23.52
CA THR A 116 15.50 -15.46 22.47
C THR A 116 16.92 -14.99 22.53
N ASP A 117 17.87 -15.84 22.15
CA ASP A 117 19.28 -15.49 22.10
C ASP A 117 19.60 -14.50 20.99
N GLU A 118 18.82 -14.52 19.91
CA GLU A 118 18.93 -13.57 18.80
C GLU A 118 17.70 -12.66 18.69
N PRO A 119 17.87 -11.39 18.22
CA PRO A 119 16.75 -10.47 18.06
C PRO A 119 15.69 -11.00 17.09
N PHE A 120 14.47 -11.07 17.55
CA PHE A 120 13.30 -11.47 16.78
C PHE A 120 12.51 -10.22 16.35
N ILE A 121 12.57 -9.87 15.08
CA ILE A 121 11.94 -8.67 14.53
C ILE A 121 10.60 -9.03 13.91
N ILE A 122 9.50 -8.46 14.43
CA ILE A 122 8.16 -8.63 13.89
C ILE A 122 7.93 -7.56 12.81
N ARG A 123 8.08 -7.94 11.54
CA ARG A 123 8.01 -7.04 10.38
C ARG A 123 6.62 -6.73 9.89
N SER A 124 5.69 -7.66 10.08
CA SER A 124 4.29 -7.48 9.69
C SER A 124 3.38 -8.20 10.67
N ILE A 125 2.28 -7.59 10.99
CA ILE A 125 1.18 -8.18 11.75
C ILE A 125 -0.09 -8.03 10.92
N GLN A 126 -0.87 -9.11 10.77
CA GLN A 126 -2.15 -9.10 10.06
C GLN A 126 -3.22 -9.84 10.86
N MET A 127 -4.43 -9.26 10.94
CA MET A 127 -5.59 -10.00 11.43
C MET A 127 -5.90 -11.13 10.45
N TRP A 128 -5.99 -12.37 10.95
CA TRP A 128 -6.32 -13.53 10.13
C TRP A 128 -7.70 -14.08 10.43
N LYS A 129 -8.01 -14.24 11.71
CA LYS A 129 -9.32 -14.68 12.21
C LYS A 129 -9.73 -13.76 13.36
N PRO A 130 -10.98 -13.75 13.80
CA PRO A 130 -11.45 -12.81 14.83
C PRO A 130 -10.57 -12.73 16.07
N ASP A 131 -9.96 -13.84 16.48
CA ASP A 131 -9.12 -13.94 17.68
C ASP A 131 -7.67 -14.37 17.35
N THR A 132 -7.23 -14.24 16.11
CA THR A 132 -5.89 -14.72 15.71
C THR A 132 -5.24 -13.77 14.73
N ILE A 133 -4.00 -13.42 15.01
CA ILE A 133 -3.14 -12.67 14.09
C ILE A 133 -2.03 -13.55 13.52
N LEU A 134 -1.54 -13.16 12.35
CA LEU A 134 -0.30 -13.66 11.79
C LEU A 134 0.79 -12.60 11.98
N CYS A 135 1.93 -13.05 12.51
CA CYS A 135 3.14 -12.25 12.66
C CYS A 135 4.20 -12.77 11.70
N LEU A 136 4.73 -11.91 10.86
CA LEU A 136 5.84 -12.23 9.97
C LEU A 136 7.16 -11.81 10.58
N SER A 137 8.09 -12.74 10.68
CA SER A 137 9.47 -12.50 11.10
C SER A 137 10.47 -13.07 10.09
N TRP A 138 11.62 -12.44 9.98
CA TRP A 138 12.68 -12.94 9.10
C TRP A 138 13.29 -14.25 9.62
N GLN A 139 13.51 -14.33 10.94
CA GLN A 139 14.22 -15.47 11.53
C GLN A 139 13.32 -16.68 11.72
N GLN A 140 12.03 -16.47 12.00
CA GLN A 140 11.11 -17.54 12.39
C GLN A 140 9.94 -17.75 11.42
N GLY A 141 9.95 -17.03 10.27
CA GLY A 141 8.88 -17.15 9.28
C GLY A 141 7.55 -16.57 9.79
N ILE A 142 6.46 -17.30 9.57
CA ILE A 142 5.12 -16.89 9.99
C ILE A 142 4.78 -17.55 11.33
N LEU A 143 4.37 -16.74 12.28
CA LEU A 143 3.82 -17.16 13.57
C LEU A 143 2.35 -16.78 13.67
N GLN A 144 1.55 -17.58 14.33
CA GLN A 144 0.19 -17.23 14.70
C GLN A 144 0.10 -16.95 16.20
N MET A 145 -0.62 -15.88 16.57
CA MET A 145 -0.86 -15.53 17.97
C MET A 145 -2.37 -15.47 18.22
N ASN A 146 -2.80 -16.15 19.27
CA ASN A 146 -4.17 -16.05 19.77
C ASN A 146 -4.31 -14.77 20.62
N LEU A 147 -5.32 -13.95 20.34
CA LEU A 147 -5.53 -12.66 21.01
C LEU A 147 -6.18 -12.78 22.40
N LYS A 148 -6.71 -13.94 22.78
CA LYS A 148 -7.35 -14.16 24.10
C LYS A 148 -6.31 -14.48 25.18
N ASN A 149 -5.34 -15.33 24.85
CA ASN A 149 -4.32 -15.79 25.80
C ASN A 149 -2.89 -15.38 25.42
N PHE A 150 -2.73 -14.70 24.28
CA PHE A 150 -1.44 -14.27 23.72
C PHE A 150 -0.45 -15.42 23.49
N GLU A 151 -0.96 -16.62 23.33
CA GLU A 151 -0.16 -17.79 23.02
C GLU A 151 0.26 -17.75 21.55
N ILE A 152 1.53 -18.06 21.28
CA ILE A 152 2.13 -18.07 19.96
C ILE A 152 2.50 -19.48 19.58
N THR A 153 2.13 -19.86 18.37
CA THR A 153 2.52 -21.12 17.76
C THR A 153 3.07 -20.87 16.35
N PRO A 154 4.02 -21.67 15.88
CA PRO A 154 4.47 -21.62 14.51
C PRO A 154 3.28 -21.81 13.54
N PHE A 155 3.29 -21.08 12.45
CA PHE A 155 2.35 -21.35 11.37
C PHE A 155 2.67 -22.73 10.76
N PRO A 156 1.68 -23.55 10.40
CA PRO A 156 1.88 -24.96 10.04
C PRO A 156 2.88 -25.22 8.91
N PHE A 157 3.15 -24.19 8.10
CA PHE A 157 4.05 -24.29 6.95
C PHE A 157 5.06 -23.15 6.97
N GLN A 158 6.34 -23.48 7.04
CA GLN A 158 7.42 -22.51 6.90
C GLN A 158 7.96 -22.55 5.48
N TYR A 159 8.06 -21.37 4.85
CA TYR A 159 8.58 -21.22 3.50
C TYR A 159 9.68 -20.17 3.49
N GLY A 160 10.93 -20.64 3.57
CA GLY A 160 12.11 -19.79 3.38
C GLY A 160 12.27 -18.67 4.40
N ASN A 161 13.40 -17.99 4.33
CA ASN A 161 13.75 -16.85 5.20
C ASN A 161 13.76 -15.51 4.43
N ASP A 162 13.28 -15.49 3.19
CA ASP A 162 13.27 -14.35 2.28
C ASP A 162 11.90 -13.62 2.23
N ASN A 163 11.06 -13.82 3.24
CA ASN A 163 9.71 -13.25 3.31
C ASN A 163 9.75 -11.73 3.49
N VAL A 164 9.05 -10.99 2.64
CA VAL A 164 8.98 -9.53 2.63
C VAL A 164 7.70 -9.02 3.29
N GLY A 165 6.55 -9.53 2.85
CA GLY A 165 5.25 -9.07 3.31
C GLY A 165 4.20 -10.17 3.30
N ILE A 166 3.14 -9.94 4.07
CA ILE A 166 1.98 -10.82 4.16
C ILE A 166 0.70 -9.98 4.09
N ILE A 167 -0.27 -10.42 3.30
CA ILE A 167 -1.62 -9.88 3.31
C ILE A 167 -2.64 -11.03 3.38
N ILE A 168 -3.84 -10.72 3.85
CA ILE A 168 -4.98 -11.62 3.87
C ILE A 168 -6.06 -10.98 3.00
N ASP A 169 -6.49 -11.70 1.98
CA ASP A 169 -7.49 -11.19 1.06
C ASP A 169 -8.92 -11.38 1.58
N SER A 170 -9.89 -10.79 0.89
CA SER A 170 -11.31 -10.84 1.24
C SER A 170 -11.89 -12.27 1.24
N GLN A 171 -11.22 -13.23 0.60
CA GLN A 171 -11.56 -14.67 0.62
C GLN A 171 -10.79 -15.44 1.69
N GLN A 172 -10.14 -14.75 2.63
CA GLN A 172 -9.33 -15.34 3.70
C GLN A 172 -8.14 -16.18 3.21
N ARG A 173 -7.66 -15.96 1.98
CA ARG A 173 -6.41 -16.53 1.50
C ARG A 173 -5.25 -15.70 2.03
N ILE A 174 -4.14 -16.36 2.34
CA ILE A 174 -2.93 -15.75 2.84
C ILE A 174 -1.95 -15.62 1.67
N TRP A 175 -1.53 -14.41 1.38
CA TRP A 175 -0.55 -14.11 0.35
C TRP A 175 0.77 -13.69 0.99
N LEU A 176 1.84 -14.37 0.59
CA LEU A 176 3.20 -14.15 1.09
C LEU A 176 4.07 -13.69 -0.07
N SER A 177 4.63 -12.48 0.03
CA SER A 177 5.64 -11.99 -0.90
C SER A 177 7.04 -12.31 -0.42
N THR A 178 7.96 -12.52 -1.36
CA THR A 178 9.34 -12.89 -1.07
C THR A 178 10.32 -12.00 -1.83
N TYR A 179 11.57 -12.07 -1.42
CA TYR A 179 12.65 -11.30 -2.05
C TYR A 179 13.24 -11.98 -3.30
N ASN A 180 13.08 -13.30 -3.46
CA ASN A 180 13.66 -14.03 -4.61
C ASN A 180 12.78 -15.17 -5.15
N ASN A 181 11.61 -15.42 -4.57
CA ASN A 181 10.77 -16.55 -4.90
C ASN A 181 9.33 -16.13 -5.24
N GLY A 182 9.14 -14.90 -5.73
CA GLY A 182 7.86 -14.36 -6.15
C GLY A 182 6.81 -14.32 -5.04
N VAL A 183 5.61 -14.84 -5.31
CA VAL A 183 4.47 -14.80 -4.40
C VAL A 183 3.88 -16.18 -4.21
N LYS A 184 3.51 -16.49 -2.97
CA LYS A 184 2.82 -17.73 -2.60
C LYS A 184 1.44 -17.42 -2.04
N CYS A 185 0.45 -18.24 -2.42
CA CYS A 185 -0.92 -18.17 -1.94
C CYS A 185 -1.24 -19.42 -1.13
N PHE A 186 -1.79 -19.20 0.07
CA PHE A 186 -2.23 -20.28 0.97
C PHE A 186 -3.72 -20.17 1.26
N SER A 187 -4.36 -21.32 1.51
CA SER A 187 -5.74 -21.35 2.00
C SER A 187 -5.84 -20.77 3.42
N ALA A 188 -7.08 -20.53 3.86
CA ALA A 188 -7.37 -20.18 5.25
C ALA A 188 -6.92 -21.23 6.30
N GLN A 189 -6.57 -22.43 5.88
CA GLN A 189 -6.00 -23.49 6.72
C GLN A 189 -4.47 -23.55 6.62
N GLY A 190 -3.85 -22.64 5.83
CA GLY A 190 -2.41 -22.57 5.64
C GLY A 190 -1.84 -23.56 4.61
N LYS A 191 -2.69 -24.26 3.83
CA LYS A 191 -2.23 -25.14 2.75
C LYS A 191 -1.81 -24.30 1.53
N LEU A 192 -0.64 -24.55 0.94
CA LEU A 192 -0.23 -23.92 -0.31
C LEU A 192 -1.22 -24.22 -1.44
N ILE A 193 -1.78 -23.17 -2.06
CA ILE A 193 -2.72 -23.27 -3.18
C ILE A 193 -2.00 -23.01 -4.50
N ALA A 194 -1.17 -21.96 -4.53
CA ALA A 194 -0.48 -21.52 -5.74
C ALA A 194 0.84 -20.83 -5.42
N SER A 195 1.75 -20.83 -6.38
CA SER A 195 3.01 -20.08 -6.35
C SER A 195 3.21 -19.44 -7.71
N TYR A 196 3.56 -18.15 -7.70
CA TYR A 196 3.78 -17.35 -8.90
C TYR A 196 5.21 -16.83 -8.90
N THR A 197 5.95 -17.21 -9.95
CA THR A 197 7.33 -16.78 -10.21
C THR A 197 7.48 -16.37 -11.66
N THR A 198 8.57 -15.72 -11.99
CA THR A 198 8.92 -15.40 -13.39
C THR A 198 9.07 -16.63 -14.27
N GLN A 199 9.34 -17.80 -13.67
CA GLN A 199 9.52 -19.05 -14.40
C GLN A 199 8.22 -19.79 -14.72
N ASN A 200 7.18 -19.62 -13.88
CA ASN A 200 5.93 -20.38 -14.02
C ASN A 200 4.70 -19.52 -14.29
N SER A 201 4.85 -18.21 -14.37
CA SER A 201 3.75 -17.26 -14.58
C SER A 201 4.24 -16.04 -15.38
N ARG A 202 3.34 -15.08 -15.58
CA ARG A 202 3.68 -13.76 -16.16
C ARG A 202 4.14 -12.73 -15.13
N LEU A 203 4.54 -13.16 -13.94
CA LEU A 203 5.15 -12.26 -12.95
C LEU A 203 6.42 -11.64 -13.54
N SER A 204 6.54 -10.32 -13.48
CA SER A 204 7.63 -9.57 -14.11
C SER A 204 8.93 -9.57 -13.30
N SER A 205 8.85 -9.85 -11.99
CA SER A 205 10.01 -9.93 -11.08
C SER A 205 9.70 -10.82 -9.89
N ASP A 206 10.66 -11.66 -9.48
CA ASP A 206 10.55 -12.50 -8.29
C ASP A 206 10.77 -11.72 -6.97
N ILE A 207 11.19 -10.45 -7.06
CA ILE A 207 11.35 -9.55 -5.92
C ILE A 207 10.06 -8.75 -5.75
N VAL A 208 9.17 -9.21 -4.87
CA VAL A 208 7.88 -8.57 -4.61
C VAL A 208 7.93 -7.81 -3.29
N LEU A 209 7.97 -6.48 -3.38
CA LEU A 209 8.21 -5.58 -2.24
C LEU A 209 6.95 -5.26 -1.44
N CYS A 210 5.80 -5.18 -2.11
CA CYS A 210 4.52 -4.87 -1.47
C CYS A 210 3.35 -5.52 -2.19
N MET A 211 2.25 -5.69 -1.46
CA MET A 211 1.00 -6.24 -1.99
C MET A 211 -0.20 -5.53 -1.39
N THR A 212 -1.29 -5.44 -2.14
CA THR A 212 -2.61 -5.03 -1.66
C THR A 212 -3.69 -5.73 -2.45
N GLU A 213 -4.85 -5.99 -1.82
CA GLU A 213 -6.03 -6.42 -2.54
C GLU A 213 -6.82 -5.19 -3.00
N PHE A 214 -7.22 -5.17 -4.27
CA PHE A 214 -8.12 -4.17 -4.81
C PHE A 214 -9.01 -4.78 -5.89
N LYS A 215 -10.33 -4.59 -5.76
CA LYS A 215 -11.35 -5.17 -6.66
C LYS A 215 -11.16 -6.67 -6.89
N GLN A 216 -10.93 -7.43 -5.80
CA GLN A 216 -10.72 -8.89 -5.79
C GLN A 216 -9.48 -9.35 -6.57
N LYS A 217 -8.60 -8.45 -6.95
CA LYS A 217 -7.29 -8.73 -7.57
C LYS A 217 -6.17 -8.41 -6.60
N ILE A 218 -5.07 -9.13 -6.72
CA ILE A 218 -3.86 -8.89 -5.94
C ILE A 218 -2.93 -8.01 -6.75
N TRP A 219 -2.71 -6.81 -6.27
CA TRP A 219 -1.78 -5.84 -6.81
C TRP A 219 -0.44 -6.00 -6.12
N MET A 220 0.62 -6.17 -6.88
CA MET A 220 1.96 -6.48 -6.40
C MET A 220 2.95 -5.46 -6.96
N GLY A 221 3.60 -4.71 -6.09
CA GLY A 221 4.71 -3.83 -6.44
C GLY A 221 6.03 -4.58 -6.36
N THR A 222 6.85 -4.47 -7.39
CA THR A 222 8.08 -5.24 -7.53
C THR A 222 9.32 -4.36 -7.62
N ASP A 223 10.49 -4.95 -7.42
CA ASP A 223 11.77 -4.31 -7.75
C ASP A 223 12.13 -4.60 -9.21
N GLY A 224 12.04 -3.56 -10.03
CA GLY A 224 12.40 -3.60 -11.45
C GLY A 224 11.35 -4.14 -12.42
N GLY A 225 10.22 -4.70 -11.94
CA GLY A 225 9.17 -5.27 -12.80
C GLY A 225 7.84 -4.49 -12.77
N GLY A 226 7.81 -3.28 -12.20
CA GLY A 226 6.59 -2.45 -12.14
C GLY A 226 5.53 -2.99 -11.19
N ILE A 227 4.27 -2.88 -11.60
CA ILE A 227 3.10 -3.37 -10.85
C ILE A 227 2.50 -4.56 -11.58
N ASN A 228 2.33 -5.66 -10.87
CA ASN A 228 1.68 -6.87 -11.36
C ASN A 228 0.30 -7.00 -10.74
N ILE A 229 -0.71 -7.23 -11.57
CA ILE A 229 -2.12 -7.35 -11.16
C ILE A 229 -2.56 -8.78 -11.44
N LEU A 230 -2.62 -9.58 -10.40
CA LEU A 230 -3.02 -10.98 -10.46
C LEU A 230 -4.53 -11.10 -10.24
N ASP A 231 -5.20 -11.78 -11.14
CA ASP A 231 -6.55 -12.31 -10.92
C ASP A 231 -6.43 -13.69 -10.27
N PRO A 232 -6.79 -13.83 -8.98
CA PRO A 232 -6.62 -15.10 -8.28
C PRO A 232 -7.57 -16.21 -8.75
N THR A 233 -8.61 -15.88 -9.52
CA THR A 233 -9.60 -16.84 -10.04
C THR A 233 -9.07 -17.54 -11.29
N THR A 234 -8.43 -16.77 -12.17
CA THR A 234 -7.91 -17.26 -13.45
C THR A 234 -6.41 -17.55 -13.43
N GLY A 235 -5.67 -16.99 -12.46
CA GLY A 235 -4.21 -17.01 -12.41
C GLY A 235 -3.54 -16.06 -13.39
N ASN A 236 -4.31 -15.26 -14.15
CA ASN A 236 -3.77 -14.31 -15.11
C ASN A 236 -3.13 -13.12 -14.42
N ILE A 237 -1.98 -12.70 -14.95
CA ILE A 237 -1.25 -11.50 -14.48
C ILE A 237 -1.20 -10.48 -15.61
N THR A 238 -1.63 -9.25 -15.30
CA THR A 238 -1.42 -8.04 -16.12
C THR A 238 -0.30 -7.24 -15.52
N VAL A 239 0.63 -6.74 -16.33
CA VAL A 239 1.78 -5.95 -15.87
C VAL A 239 1.61 -4.51 -16.31
N LEU A 240 1.79 -3.58 -15.37
CA LEU A 240 1.98 -2.16 -15.63
C LEU A 240 3.47 -1.87 -15.44
N GLU A 241 4.11 -1.35 -16.47
CA GLU A 241 5.55 -1.08 -16.46
C GLU A 241 5.89 0.29 -17.03
N HIS A 242 7.10 0.74 -16.78
CA HIS A 242 7.64 1.95 -17.41
C HIS A 242 7.94 1.67 -18.87
N ILE A 243 7.37 2.51 -19.74
CA ILE A 243 7.64 2.50 -21.19
C ILE A 243 8.28 3.84 -21.55
N SER A 244 9.52 3.80 -22.02
CA SER A 244 10.25 5.01 -22.38
C SER A 244 9.53 5.81 -23.47
N GLY A 245 9.27 7.09 -23.19
CA GLY A 245 8.54 7.99 -24.09
C GLY A 245 7.00 7.91 -23.98
N ASP A 246 6.45 7.04 -23.12
CA ASP A 246 5.01 6.98 -22.84
C ASP A 246 4.69 7.61 -21.48
N ASN A 247 4.13 8.82 -21.49
CA ASN A 247 3.72 9.54 -20.29
C ASN A 247 2.49 8.93 -19.58
N HIS A 248 1.85 7.92 -20.18
CA HIS A 248 0.72 7.18 -19.59
C HIS A 248 1.18 5.86 -18.94
N SER A 249 2.45 5.54 -19.03
CA SER A 249 3.07 4.40 -18.37
C SER A 249 3.57 4.74 -16.96
N LEU A 250 4.02 3.74 -16.21
CA LEU A 250 4.66 4.02 -14.91
C LEU A 250 5.94 4.86 -15.10
N PRO A 251 6.24 5.81 -14.20
CA PRO A 251 7.49 6.58 -14.28
C PRO A 251 8.72 5.72 -13.93
N THR A 252 8.53 4.59 -13.24
CA THR A 252 9.59 3.67 -12.84
C THR A 252 9.04 2.26 -12.59
N ASN A 253 9.91 1.26 -12.68
CA ASN A 253 9.56 -0.14 -12.42
C ASN A 253 9.83 -0.62 -10.98
N THR A 254 10.32 0.25 -10.08
CA THR A 254 10.53 -0.12 -8.67
C THR A 254 9.47 0.52 -7.78
N ILE A 255 8.54 -0.30 -7.28
CA ILE A 255 7.39 0.11 -6.47
C ILE A 255 7.55 -0.42 -5.05
N LEU A 256 7.62 0.47 -4.09
CA LEU A 256 7.91 0.16 -2.68
C LEU A 256 6.66 -0.08 -1.84
N CYS A 257 5.55 0.59 -2.15
CA CYS A 257 4.29 0.44 -1.44
C CYS A 257 3.09 0.68 -2.36
N LEU A 258 1.96 0.06 -2.01
CA LEU A 258 0.67 0.20 -2.67
C LEU A 258 -0.42 0.45 -1.63
N HIS A 259 -1.36 1.33 -1.94
CA HIS A 259 -2.51 1.62 -1.09
C HIS A 259 -3.75 1.87 -1.95
N SER A 260 -4.86 1.24 -1.59
CA SER A 260 -6.17 1.51 -2.20
C SER A 260 -6.96 2.48 -1.32
N ASP A 261 -7.46 3.58 -1.90
CA ASP A 261 -8.31 4.51 -1.17
C ASP A 261 -9.80 4.15 -1.29
N SER A 262 -10.63 4.80 -0.46
CA SER A 262 -12.08 4.61 -0.46
C SER A 262 -12.79 5.17 -1.71
N ALA A 263 -12.12 6.00 -2.50
CA ALA A 263 -12.61 6.54 -3.76
C ALA A 263 -12.36 5.61 -4.95
N GLY A 264 -11.67 4.47 -4.71
CA GLY A 264 -11.39 3.48 -5.74
C GLY A 264 -10.14 3.78 -6.57
N ASN A 265 -9.19 4.54 -6.04
CA ASN A 265 -7.88 4.75 -6.64
C ASN A 265 -6.84 3.83 -6.02
N ILE A 266 -5.79 3.51 -6.78
CA ILE A 266 -4.56 2.91 -6.28
C ILE A 266 -3.48 4.00 -6.21
N TRP A 267 -2.84 4.08 -5.07
CA TRP A 267 -1.66 4.92 -4.84
C TRP A 267 -0.43 4.02 -4.75
N ALA A 268 0.59 4.35 -5.52
CA ALA A 268 1.85 3.62 -5.52
C ALA A 268 2.99 4.56 -5.12
N GLY A 269 3.78 4.16 -4.14
CA GLY A 269 5.02 4.85 -3.77
C GLY A 269 6.20 4.19 -4.49
N SER A 270 7.01 4.98 -5.16
CA SER A 270 8.16 4.52 -5.93
C SER A 270 9.49 4.80 -5.23
N LYS A 271 10.55 4.18 -5.70
CA LYS A 271 11.89 4.34 -5.11
C LYS A 271 12.49 5.74 -5.35
N ARG A 272 12.16 6.41 -6.45
CA ARG A 272 12.78 7.71 -6.83
C ARG A 272 11.82 8.70 -7.45
N GLU A 273 10.68 8.24 -7.99
CA GLU A 273 9.75 9.05 -8.78
C GLU A 273 8.53 9.50 -7.96
N GLY A 274 8.62 9.44 -6.63
CA GLY A 274 7.58 9.92 -5.70
C GLY A 274 6.36 9.02 -5.67
N VAL A 275 5.18 9.65 -5.70
CA VAL A 275 3.86 8.99 -5.55
C VAL A 275 3.10 9.02 -6.87
N ILE A 276 2.55 7.88 -7.25
CA ILE A 276 1.81 7.66 -8.48
C ILE A 276 0.34 7.41 -8.10
N ASN A 277 -0.59 8.13 -8.70
CA ASN A 277 -2.01 7.86 -8.57
C ASN A 277 -2.49 7.11 -9.83
N ILE A 278 -2.93 5.87 -9.64
CA ILE A 278 -3.44 5.01 -10.71
C ILE A 278 -4.96 4.98 -10.61
N ARG A 279 -5.62 5.45 -11.66
CA ARG A 279 -7.09 5.47 -11.77
C ARG A 279 -7.50 4.63 -12.96
N GLU A 280 -8.61 3.93 -12.87
CA GLU A 280 -9.34 3.49 -14.06
C GLU A 280 -9.99 4.71 -14.69
N VAL A 281 -9.24 5.44 -15.49
CA VAL A 281 -9.77 6.55 -16.25
C VAL A 281 -10.09 6.05 -17.66
N SER A 282 -11.34 6.06 -18.02
CA SER A 282 -11.76 5.98 -19.42
C SER A 282 -11.58 7.34 -20.11
N MET A 283 -10.49 8.05 -19.83
CA MET A 283 -10.13 9.26 -20.57
C MET A 283 -9.32 8.86 -21.79
N ARG A 284 -9.84 9.16 -22.96
CA ARG A 284 -9.10 9.11 -24.21
C ARG A 284 -8.78 10.54 -24.64
N THR A 285 -7.51 10.85 -24.83
CA THR A 285 -7.09 12.14 -25.37
C THR A 285 -6.98 12.02 -26.88
N TYR A 286 -7.66 12.92 -27.60
CA TYR A 286 -7.59 13.02 -29.04
C TYR A 286 -6.79 14.27 -29.40
N THR A 287 -5.67 14.09 -30.09
CA THR A 287 -4.80 15.18 -30.54
C THR A 287 -4.64 15.15 -32.05
N ASN A 288 -3.99 16.17 -32.63
CA ASN A 288 -3.64 16.20 -34.04
C ASN A 288 -2.42 15.31 -34.39
N VAL A 289 -1.79 14.69 -33.39
CA VAL A 289 -0.65 13.81 -33.62
C VAL A 289 -1.16 12.43 -34.02
N VAL A 290 -0.87 12.02 -35.24
CA VAL A 290 -1.18 10.68 -35.75
C VAL A 290 -0.08 9.72 -35.30
N LEU A 291 -0.31 9.01 -34.20
CA LEU A 291 0.49 7.83 -33.80
C LEU A 291 -0.27 6.58 -34.26
N GLY A 292 0.19 5.96 -35.34
CA GLY A 292 -0.43 4.77 -35.90
C GLY A 292 -1.63 5.04 -36.86
N HIS A 293 -2.55 4.07 -36.98
CA HIS A 293 -3.65 4.11 -37.97
C HIS A 293 -4.89 4.93 -37.55
N ASN A 294 -4.89 5.55 -36.40
CA ASN A 294 -6.00 6.41 -35.96
C ASN A 294 -5.79 7.84 -36.44
N LYS A 295 -6.75 8.34 -37.21
CA LYS A 295 -6.80 9.76 -37.63
C LYS A 295 -7.11 10.61 -36.40
N GLY A 296 -6.18 11.45 -35.97
CA GLY A 296 -6.38 12.45 -34.92
C GLY A 296 -7.25 13.63 -35.39
N LEU A 297 -7.34 14.66 -34.55
CA LEU A 297 -7.97 15.91 -34.87
C LEU A 297 -7.22 16.61 -36.02
N SER A 298 -7.93 17.38 -36.86
CA SER A 298 -7.30 18.21 -37.88
C SER A 298 -6.38 19.30 -37.30
N GLN A 299 -6.68 19.77 -36.09
CA GLN A 299 -5.86 20.74 -35.33
C GLN A 299 -6.07 20.51 -33.82
N SER A 300 -5.02 20.78 -33.01
CA SER A 300 -5.03 20.55 -31.54
C SER A 300 -5.89 21.56 -30.77
N THR A 301 -6.05 22.78 -31.30
CA THR A 301 -6.86 23.80 -30.63
C THR A 301 -8.33 23.58 -30.91
N VAL A 302 -9.07 23.13 -29.91
CA VAL A 302 -10.52 22.92 -29.99
C VAL A 302 -11.22 24.17 -29.50
N LEU A 303 -12.10 24.72 -30.37
CA LEU A 303 -12.87 25.91 -30.09
C LEU A 303 -14.26 25.61 -29.52
N GLN A 304 -14.90 24.54 -29.99
CA GLN A 304 -16.24 24.16 -29.56
C GLN A 304 -16.52 22.68 -29.80
N LEU A 305 -17.39 22.12 -28.94
CA LEU A 305 -17.95 20.79 -29.07
C LEU A 305 -19.45 20.88 -29.18
N TYR A 306 -20.06 20.09 -30.08
CA TYR A 306 -21.49 19.98 -30.24
C TYR A 306 -21.88 18.50 -30.44
N GLN A 307 -22.84 18.04 -29.66
CA GLN A 307 -23.46 16.73 -29.86
C GLN A 307 -24.90 16.90 -30.33
N GLU A 308 -25.24 16.22 -31.39
CA GLU A 308 -26.61 16.22 -31.89
C GLU A 308 -27.52 15.42 -30.93
N PRO A 309 -28.68 15.99 -30.49
CA PRO A 309 -29.50 15.36 -29.42
C PRO A 309 -30.02 13.95 -29.73
N ALA A 310 -30.04 13.54 -31.00
CA ALA A 310 -30.54 12.24 -31.45
C ALA A 310 -29.41 11.27 -31.87
N SER A 311 -28.16 11.65 -31.71
CA SER A 311 -27.01 10.84 -32.15
C SER A 311 -25.89 10.83 -31.10
N GLU A 312 -25.09 9.77 -31.10
CA GLU A 312 -23.87 9.71 -30.27
C GLU A 312 -22.71 10.45 -30.92
N GLU A 313 -22.90 11.05 -32.07
CA GLU A 313 -21.88 11.75 -32.85
C GLU A 313 -21.51 13.09 -32.21
N LEU A 314 -20.20 13.33 -32.03
CA LEU A 314 -19.67 14.58 -31.51
C LEU A 314 -19.00 15.38 -32.64
N TRP A 315 -19.44 16.62 -32.85
CA TRP A 315 -18.82 17.55 -33.76
C TRP A 315 -17.83 18.45 -33.03
N ILE A 316 -16.64 18.58 -33.57
CA ILE A 316 -15.49 19.25 -32.93
C ILE A 316 -15.01 20.34 -33.87
N ALA A 317 -15.25 21.61 -33.53
CA ALA A 317 -14.69 22.74 -34.24
C ALA A 317 -13.28 23.05 -33.77
N THR A 318 -12.34 23.20 -34.72
CA THR A 318 -10.92 23.47 -34.40
C THR A 318 -10.45 24.77 -35.04
N ASP A 319 -9.46 25.43 -34.41
CA ASP A 319 -8.88 26.66 -34.93
C ASP A 319 -7.98 26.38 -36.14
N GLY A 320 -8.40 26.82 -37.30
CA GLY A 320 -7.70 26.61 -38.57
C GLY A 320 -7.76 25.21 -39.16
N GLY A 321 -8.32 24.20 -38.44
CA GLY A 321 -8.44 22.82 -38.92
C GLY A 321 -9.83 22.40 -39.36
N GLY A 322 -10.82 23.34 -39.27
CA GLY A 322 -12.20 23.07 -39.67
C GLY A 322 -13.00 22.26 -38.65
N ILE A 323 -13.91 21.43 -39.12
CA ILE A 323 -14.82 20.62 -38.29
C ILE A 323 -14.43 19.13 -38.38
N ASN A 324 -14.30 18.50 -37.25
CA ASN A 324 -14.09 17.05 -37.14
C ASN A 324 -15.35 16.38 -36.62
N LYS A 325 -15.70 15.23 -37.18
CA LYS A 325 -16.77 14.37 -36.68
C LYS A 325 -16.16 13.19 -35.94
N PHE A 326 -16.56 13.01 -34.69
CA PHE A 326 -16.17 11.88 -33.86
C PHE A 326 -17.37 10.96 -33.65
N ILE A 327 -17.20 9.69 -33.92
CA ILE A 327 -18.17 8.62 -33.69
C ILE A 327 -17.64 7.73 -32.62
N PRO A 328 -18.25 7.68 -31.41
CA PRO A 328 -17.87 6.74 -30.36
C PRO A 328 -17.99 5.31 -30.87
N SER A 329 -16.98 4.48 -30.55
CA SER A 329 -16.95 3.05 -30.92
C SER A 329 -17.45 2.19 -29.79
#